data_0bf67304bf237ce1dbf91ae4d7718f6a
#
_entry.id   0bf67304bf237ce1dbf91ae4d7718f6a
#
_cell.length_a   1.000
_cell.length_b   1.000
_cell.length_c   1.000
_cell.angle_alpha   90.00
_cell.angle_beta   90.00
_cell.angle_gamma   90.00
#
_symmetry.space_group_name_H-M   'P 1'
#
loop_
_entity.id
_entity.type
_entity.pdbx_description
1 polymer ?
#
loop_
_entity_poly.entity_id
_entity_poly.type
_entity_poly.pdbx_seq_one_letter_code
_entity_poly.pdbx_strand_id
1 'polypeptide(L)'
;MNRRWLCNDVWMDIFPCFDHAQLGLKLALISPRFNALVDKHFNGKSELIIWRSIEIRRKNSVTTAAPEASVFINFDNSVPFPLPDCPLPSKIRFKRLQIDYIDHSVINFLRSNQQIFDKRGTNLQLFWISSPHTTDGQLILDIFVREIWPIFASNIRHLRFLGGYHLDNLRRLISPTILTDLNQLSSIYSFDLLPDAIGDFDGPNATAGQALYNWLQTPRKDGQPKRLFCELLNQQAYFEWVNNFKEAFLRATISSVSYKIHFSVHAPSMQLLVPFELVNEWTNEKLTLAKAKELDNNWIMKRCKIGGTAAVQQQKKDGKWNTVLLWLVDGTNCIGPLSPPSAAKEGKVGKSITKEPSSDNE
;
A
#
# COMPACT_ATOMS: atom_id res chain seq x y z
N MET A 1 4.16 51.10 1.21
CA MET A 1 5.24 50.25 1.78
C MET A 1 5.95 49.52 0.67
N ASN A 2 7.20 49.86 0.37
CA ASN A 2 8.02 49.14 -0.61
C ASN A 2 8.38 47.77 -0.02
N ARG A 3 7.72 46.70 -0.51
CA ARG A 3 8.09 45.32 -0.15
C ARG A 3 9.46 45.02 -0.75
N ARG A 4 10.51 45.05 0.07
CA ARG A 4 11.85 44.59 -0.34
C ARG A 4 11.81 43.07 -0.46
N TRP A 5 11.75 42.57 -1.67
CA TRP A 5 11.83 41.14 -1.94
C TRP A 5 13.32 40.74 -1.94
N LEU A 6 13.66 39.72 -1.16
CA LEU A 6 14.96 39.07 -1.28
C LEU A 6 15.09 38.46 -2.69
N CYS A 7 16.26 38.64 -3.30
CA CYS A 7 16.51 38.02 -4.61
C CYS A 7 16.58 36.48 -4.50
N ASN A 8 16.42 35.80 -5.64
CA ASN A 8 16.40 34.35 -5.66
C ASN A 8 17.73 33.74 -5.20
N ASP A 9 18.85 34.41 -5.47
CA ASP A 9 20.18 33.88 -5.14
C ASP A 9 20.38 33.86 -3.62
N VAL A 10 19.93 34.91 -2.90
CA VAL A 10 19.95 34.91 -1.44
C VAL A 10 19.14 33.74 -0.85
N TRP A 11 17.97 33.42 -1.44
CA TRP A 11 17.20 32.28 -0.99
C TRP A 11 17.95 30.96 -1.25
N MET A 12 18.63 30.81 -2.38
CA MET A 12 19.43 29.63 -2.68
C MET A 12 20.58 29.42 -1.69
N ASP A 13 21.15 30.51 -1.13
CA ASP A 13 22.18 30.46 -0.09
C ASP A 13 21.59 30.11 1.29
N ILE A 14 20.34 30.46 1.54
CA ILE A 14 19.64 30.20 2.81
C ILE A 14 19.09 28.76 2.87
N PHE A 15 18.64 28.20 1.75
CA PHE A 15 18.00 26.88 1.70
C PHE A 15 18.83 25.74 2.31
N PRO A 16 20.16 25.69 2.18
CA PRO A 16 20.99 24.69 2.87
C PRO A 16 20.87 24.68 4.39
N CYS A 17 20.41 25.78 5.00
CA CYS A 17 20.21 25.89 6.45
C CYS A 17 18.91 25.22 6.94
N PHE A 18 18.00 24.87 6.03
CA PHE A 18 16.75 24.17 6.36
C PHE A 18 16.86 22.69 6.09
N ASP A 19 16.15 21.88 6.88
CA ASP A 19 15.97 20.49 6.51
C ASP A 19 15.08 20.36 5.26
N HIS A 20 15.20 19.21 4.57
CA HIS A 20 14.49 18.99 3.32
C HIS A 20 12.96 18.93 3.48
N ALA A 21 12.48 18.55 4.67
CA ALA A 21 11.05 18.52 4.95
C ALA A 21 10.49 19.93 5.12
N GLN A 22 11.23 20.81 5.83
CA GLN A 22 10.85 22.21 5.96
C GLN A 22 10.81 22.91 4.60
N LEU A 23 11.80 22.64 3.73
CA LEU A 23 11.81 23.16 2.37
C LEU A 23 10.59 22.67 1.57
N GLY A 24 10.34 21.36 1.55
CA GLY A 24 9.30 20.75 0.71
C GLY A 24 7.87 20.95 1.25
N LEU A 25 7.67 20.96 2.58
CA LEU A 25 6.35 20.99 3.20
C LEU A 25 5.98 22.32 3.86
N LYS A 26 6.88 23.28 3.90
CA LYS A 26 6.59 24.64 4.40
C LYS A 26 6.92 25.68 3.36
N LEU A 27 8.20 25.79 2.98
CA LEU A 27 8.64 26.88 2.12
C LEU A 27 8.09 26.76 0.69
N ALA A 28 8.08 25.57 0.11
CA ALA A 28 7.49 25.35 -1.21
C ALA A 28 6.01 25.73 -1.28
N LEU A 29 5.27 25.60 -0.18
CA LEU A 29 3.84 25.89 -0.12
C LEU A 29 3.50 27.38 0.05
N ILE A 30 4.47 28.26 0.32
CA ILE A 30 4.23 29.69 0.53
C ILE A 30 3.72 30.36 -0.75
N SER A 31 4.29 29.99 -1.90
CA SER A 31 3.90 30.53 -3.19
C SER A 31 4.48 29.70 -4.36
N PRO A 32 3.93 29.83 -5.58
CA PRO A 32 4.49 29.18 -6.79
C PRO A 32 5.97 29.56 -7.02
N ARG A 33 6.38 30.80 -6.66
CA ARG A 33 7.78 31.21 -6.73
C ARG A 33 8.67 30.40 -5.80
N PHE A 34 8.25 30.21 -4.53
CA PHE A 34 9.01 29.40 -3.59
C PHE A 34 9.05 27.95 -3.99
N ASN A 35 7.95 27.40 -4.50
CA ASN A 35 7.94 26.03 -5.03
C ASN A 35 8.98 25.85 -6.14
N ALA A 36 9.02 26.76 -7.13
CA ALA A 36 10.01 26.74 -8.21
C ALA A 36 11.46 26.87 -7.70
N LEU A 37 11.70 27.70 -6.67
CA LEU A 37 13.03 27.85 -6.06
C LEU A 37 13.46 26.61 -5.30
N VAL A 38 12.56 25.98 -4.55
CA VAL A 38 12.82 24.73 -3.83
C VAL A 38 13.08 23.60 -4.82
N ASP A 39 12.29 23.52 -5.90
CA ASP A 39 12.55 22.57 -6.99
C ASP A 39 13.92 22.78 -7.64
N LYS A 40 14.30 24.02 -7.92
CA LYS A 40 15.63 24.35 -8.45
C LYS A 40 16.73 23.93 -7.48
N HIS A 41 16.57 24.19 -6.18
CA HIS A 41 17.52 23.78 -5.15
C HIS A 41 17.67 22.26 -5.10
N PHE A 42 16.55 21.52 -5.13
CA PHE A 42 16.58 20.07 -5.13
C PHE A 42 17.14 19.48 -6.43
N ASN A 43 16.84 20.09 -7.59
CA ASN A 43 17.35 19.67 -8.88
C ASN A 43 18.86 19.89 -9.05
N GLY A 44 19.43 20.88 -8.35
CA GLY A 44 20.88 21.08 -8.27
C GLY A 44 21.62 20.01 -7.50
N LYS A 45 20.92 19.15 -6.72
CA LYS A 45 21.51 18.01 -6.03
C LYS A 45 21.54 16.79 -6.95
N SER A 46 22.67 16.09 -7.01
CA SER A 46 22.83 14.86 -7.81
C SER A 46 22.00 13.71 -7.25
N GLU A 47 21.71 13.72 -5.96
CA GLU A 47 21.02 12.64 -5.27
C GLU A 47 19.53 12.91 -5.03
N LEU A 48 18.74 11.84 -5.02
CA LEU A 48 17.33 11.89 -4.61
C LEU A 48 17.23 12.17 -3.11
N ILE A 49 16.31 13.05 -2.73
CA ILE A 49 16.00 13.34 -1.34
C ILE A 49 15.03 12.28 -0.85
N ILE A 50 15.50 11.42 0.04
CA ILE A 50 14.70 10.30 0.55
C ILE A 50 14.26 10.60 1.98
N TRP A 51 12.97 10.84 2.16
CA TRP A 51 12.35 10.84 3.49
C TRP A 51 12.14 9.40 3.95
N ARG A 52 12.47 9.10 5.21
CA ARG A 52 12.35 7.73 5.72
C ARG A 52 10.91 7.29 5.83
N SER A 53 10.06 8.11 6.40
CA SER A 53 8.65 7.83 6.60
C SER A 53 7.82 9.10 6.56
N ILE A 54 6.66 9.01 5.94
CA ILE A 54 5.58 9.99 6.02
C ILE A 54 4.39 9.27 6.63
N GLU A 55 3.70 9.93 7.53
CA GLU A 55 2.50 9.44 8.16
C GLU A 55 1.39 10.49 8.06
N ILE A 56 0.25 10.08 7.55
CA ILE A 56 -0.94 10.92 7.43
C ILE A 56 -1.92 10.48 8.50
N ARG A 57 -2.16 11.36 9.48
CA ARG A 57 -3.06 11.11 10.60
C ARG A 57 -4.15 12.18 10.67
N ARG A 58 -5.22 11.88 11.38
CA ARG A 58 -6.20 12.88 11.81
C ARG A 58 -5.52 13.90 12.71
N LYS A 59 -5.74 15.19 12.43
CA LYS A 59 -5.32 16.28 13.31
C LYS A 59 -6.20 16.25 14.56
N ASN A 60 -5.60 16.00 15.71
CA ASN A 60 -6.28 16.12 16.99
C ASN A 60 -6.50 17.60 17.30
N SER A 61 -7.62 18.15 16.91
CA SER A 61 -8.03 19.50 17.29
C SER A 61 -8.87 19.42 18.56
N VAL A 62 -8.46 20.18 19.57
CA VAL A 62 -9.24 20.38 20.81
C VAL A 62 -10.44 21.30 20.52
N THR A 63 -10.46 21.95 19.38
CA THR A 63 -11.53 22.85 18.95
C THR A 63 -12.51 22.12 18.04
N THR A 64 -13.76 22.57 18.04
CA THR A 64 -14.90 22.02 17.25
C THR A 64 -14.76 22.14 15.73
N ALA A 65 -13.57 22.37 15.22
CA ALA A 65 -13.30 22.39 13.78
C ALA A 65 -13.44 20.98 13.18
N ALA A 66 -13.85 20.92 11.92
CA ALA A 66 -13.94 19.67 11.16
C ALA A 66 -12.59 18.90 11.21
N PRO A 67 -12.63 17.58 11.27
CA PRO A 67 -11.42 16.78 11.28
C PRO A 67 -10.62 17.03 9.99
N GLU A 68 -9.34 17.30 10.14
CA GLU A 68 -8.40 17.57 9.05
C GLU A 68 -7.24 16.58 9.09
N ALA A 69 -6.69 16.26 7.91
CA ALA A 69 -5.48 15.48 7.78
C ALA A 69 -4.23 16.30 8.12
N SER A 70 -3.25 15.67 8.74
CA SER A 70 -1.94 16.26 9.02
C SER A 70 -0.84 15.27 8.65
N VAL A 71 0.30 15.80 8.22
CA VAL A 71 1.48 15.04 7.82
C VAL A 71 2.52 15.06 8.93
N PHE A 72 3.01 13.88 9.29
CA PHE A 72 4.12 13.69 10.22
C PHE A 72 5.28 13.05 9.46
N ILE A 73 6.50 13.47 9.72
CA ILE A 73 7.69 12.98 9.05
C ILE A 73 8.59 12.25 10.04
N ASN A 74 9.11 11.09 9.63
CA ASN A 74 10.07 10.27 10.35
C ASN A 74 9.62 9.74 11.72
N PHE A 75 8.30 9.63 11.97
CA PHE A 75 7.73 9.21 13.26
C PHE A 75 8.16 10.07 14.45
N ASP A 76 8.72 11.24 14.19
CA ASP A 76 9.05 12.18 15.22
C ASP A 76 7.75 12.85 15.71
N ASN A 77 7.57 13.00 17.03
CA ASN A 77 6.44 13.72 17.62
C ASN A 77 6.53 15.25 17.34
N SER A 78 7.23 15.60 16.27
CA SER A 78 7.40 16.93 15.76
C SER A 78 6.05 17.55 15.36
N VAL A 79 6.03 18.86 15.29
CA VAL A 79 4.86 19.65 14.88
C VAL A 79 4.32 19.11 13.56
N PRO A 80 3.03 18.74 13.49
CA PRO A 80 2.42 18.25 12.26
C PRO A 80 2.48 19.33 11.16
N PHE A 81 2.73 18.90 9.94
CA PHE A 81 2.63 19.74 8.76
C PHE A 81 1.23 19.70 8.17
N PRO A 82 0.72 20.79 7.60
CA PRO A 82 -0.48 20.70 6.79
C PRO A 82 -0.24 19.78 5.59
N LEU A 83 -1.29 19.11 5.14
CA LEU A 83 -1.22 18.31 3.94
C LEU A 83 -1.06 19.26 2.73
N PRO A 84 -0.07 19.01 1.85
CA PRO A 84 0.15 19.86 0.68
C PRO A 84 -0.99 19.77 -0.34
N ASP A 85 -1.50 20.91 -0.79
CA ASP A 85 -2.48 20.97 -1.90
C ASP A 85 -1.83 20.88 -3.28
N CYS A 86 -0.51 20.92 -3.36
CA CYS A 86 0.26 20.84 -4.60
C CYS A 86 1.18 19.61 -4.62
N PRO A 87 1.62 19.17 -5.81
CA PRO A 87 2.58 18.11 -5.94
C PRO A 87 3.88 18.40 -5.18
N LEU A 88 4.44 17.39 -4.55
CA LEU A 88 5.76 17.47 -3.92
C LEU A 88 6.84 17.65 -4.99
N PRO A 89 7.95 18.34 -4.66
CA PRO A 89 9.09 18.49 -5.56
C PRO A 89 9.54 17.14 -6.16
N SER A 90 9.85 17.14 -7.44
CA SER A 90 10.09 15.93 -8.25
C SER A 90 11.24 15.03 -7.78
N LYS A 91 12.17 15.58 -6.99
CA LYS A 91 13.31 14.85 -6.41
C LYS A 91 12.99 14.16 -5.08
N ILE A 92 11.87 14.48 -4.45
CA ILE A 92 11.47 13.87 -3.17
C ILE A 92 11.02 12.44 -3.40
N ARG A 93 11.45 11.57 -2.51
CA ARG A 93 11.02 10.18 -2.40
C ARG A 93 10.83 9.83 -0.95
N PHE A 94 10.01 8.83 -0.67
CA PHE A 94 9.88 8.26 0.68
C PHE A 94 10.00 6.75 0.62
N LYS A 95 10.48 6.16 1.72
CA LYS A 95 10.55 4.70 1.88
C LYS A 95 9.23 4.13 2.34
N ARG A 96 8.49 4.87 3.16
CA ARG A 96 7.23 4.45 3.75
C ARG A 96 6.26 5.62 3.80
N LEU A 97 5.06 5.38 3.31
CA LEU A 97 3.89 6.23 3.51
C LEU A 97 2.88 5.43 4.34
N GLN A 98 2.55 5.94 5.51
CA GLN A 98 1.49 5.39 6.34
C GLN A 98 0.27 6.31 6.28
N ILE A 99 -0.90 5.73 6.10
CA ILE A 99 -2.16 6.46 5.99
C ILE A 99 -3.10 5.90 7.06
N ASP A 100 -3.31 6.66 8.12
CA ASP A 100 -4.17 6.33 9.23
C ASP A 100 -5.52 7.08 9.16
N TYR A 101 -5.62 8.05 8.24
CA TYR A 101 -6.79 8.87 8.04
C TYR A 101 -6.96 9.21 6.57
N ILE A 102 -8.19 9.15 6.06
CA ILE A 102 -8.54 9.44 4.67
C ILE A 102 -9.67 10.46 4.62
N ASP A 103 -9.43 11.56 3.93
CA ASP A 103 -10.43 12.56 3.52
C ASP A 103 -10.16 13.01 2.08
N HIS A 104 -10.91 13.98 1.61
CA HIS A 104 -10.74 14.55 0.27
C HIS A 104 -9.32 15.09 0.03
N SER A 105 -8.71 15.73 1.03
CA SER A 105 -7.37 16.30 0.90
C SER A 105 -6.30 15.22 0.74
N VAL A 106 -6.43 14.11 1.48
CA VAL A 106 -5.53 12.95 1.35
C VAL A 106 -5.64 12.31 -0.02
N ILE A 107 -6.85 12.12 -0.54
CA ILE A 107 -7.06 11.57 -1.88
C ILE A 107 -6.41 12.46 -2.94
N ASN A 108 -6.61 13.77 -2.86
CA ASN A 108 -5.99 14.72 -3.77
C ASN A 108 -4.48 14.74 -3.68
N PHE A 109 -3.93 14.70 -2.46
CA PHE A 109 -2.49 14.57 -2.23
C PHE A 109 -1.90 13.32 -2.89
N LEU A 110 -2.55 12.16 -2.72
CA LEU A 110 -2.09 10.90 -3.33
C LEU A 110 -2.13 10.96 -4.86
N ARG A 111 -3.20 11.50 -5.44
CA ARG A 111 -3.35 11.67 -6.90
C ARG A 111 -2.32 12.62 -7.46
N SER A 112 -2.12 13.78 -6.83
CA SER A 112 -1.15 14.78 -7.26
C SER A 112 0.30 14.27 -7.20
N ASN A 113 0.55 13.27 -6.35
CA ASN A 113 1.88 12.68 -6.13
C ASN A 113 2.04 11.27 -6.70
N GLN A 114 1.13 10.81 -7.56
CA GLN A 114 1.14 9.46 -8.13
C GLN A 114 2.49 9.10 -8.78
N GLN A 115 3.13 10.04 -9.47
CA GLN A 115 4.44 9.85 -10.09
C GLN A 115 5.55 9.38 -9.13
N ILE A 116 5.38 9.61 -7.82
CA ILE A 116 6.35 9.15 -6.80
C ILE A 116 6.27 7.63 -6.66
N PHE A 117 5.07 7.06 -6.84
CA PHE A 117 4.81 5.62 -6.72
C PHE A 117 5.15 4.87 -8.01
N ASP A 118 5.02 5.51 -9.17
CA ASP A 118 5.08 4.86 -10.49
C ASP A 118 6.46 4.30 -10.85
N LYS A 119 7.54 4.93 -10.43
CA LYS A 119 8.89 4.63 -10.95
C LYS A 119 9.57 3.40 -10.34
N ARG A 120 9.15 2.92 -9.17
CA ARG A 120 9.90 1.88 -8.42
C ARG A 120 9.09 0.65 -8.05
N GLY A 121 7.81 0.68 -8.28
CA GLY A 121 6.88 -0.30 -7.76
C GLY A 121 6.51 -0.05 -6.29
N THR A 122 5.38 -0.57 -5.88
CA THR A 122 4.79 -0.33 -4.58
C THR A 122 4.68 -1.63 -3.79
N ASN A 123 5.08 -1.57 -2.52
CA ASN A 123 4.75 -2.56 -1.52
C ASN A 123 3.51 -2.06 -0.77
N LEU A 124 2.34 -2.55 -1.17
CA LEU A 124 1.08 -2.17 -0.57
C LEU A 124 0.76 -3.09 0.61
N GLN A 125 0.56 -2.50 1.80
CA GLN A 125 0.22 -3.20 3.02
C GLN A 125 -1.15 -2.71 3.51
N LEU A 126 -2.09 -3.64 3.66
CA LEU A 126 -3.46 -3.37 4.04
C LEU A 126 -3.70 -3.88 5.46
N PHE A 127 -3.94 -2.96 6.38
CA PHE A 127 -4.26 -3.23 7.76
C PHE A 127 -5.52 -2.46 8.13
N TRP A 128 -6.66 -3.11 8.05
CA TRP A 128 -7.89 -2.62 8.68
C TRP A 128 -8.50 -3.73 9.53
N ILE A 129 -8.92 -3.37 10.72
CA ILE A 129 -9.46 -4.32 11.70
C ILE A 129 -10.99 -4.35 11.64
N SER A 130 -11.63 -3.34 11.03
CA SER A 130 -13.08 -3.31 10.94
C SER A 130 -13.60 -4.51 10.16
N SER A 131 -14.50 -5.25 10.79
CA SER A 131 -15.18 -6.35 10.10
C SER A 131 -15.91 -5.81 8.86
N PRO A 132 -15.83 -6.48 7.71
CA PRO A 132 -16.58 -6.08 6.52
C PRO A 132 -18.09 -6.14 6.70
N HIS A 133 -18.56 -6.71 7.81
CA HIS A 133 -19.98 -6.78 8.17
C HIS A 133 -20.46 -5.54 8.95
N THR A 134 -19.54 -4.63 9.31
CA THR A 134 -19.91 -3.34 9.90
C THR A 134 -20.08 -2.28 8.83
N THR A 135 -20.97 -1.31 9.06
CA THR A 135 -21.19 -0.17 8.15
C THR A 135 -19.86 0.56 7.86
N ASP A 136 -19.03 0.70 8.88
CA ASP A 136 -17.73 1.40 8.81
C ASP A 136 -16.73 0.63 7.97
N GLY A 137 -16.65 -0.70 8.14
CA GLY A 137 -15.77 -1.55 7.34
C GLY A 137 -16.14 -1.54 5.86
N GLN A 138 -17.44 -1.53 5.54
CA GLN A 138 -17.88 -1.43 4.15
C GLN A 138 -17.56 -0.06 3.55
N LEU A 139 -17.73 1.03 4.30
CA LEU A 139 -17.39 2.37 3.85
C LEU A 139 -15.87 2.51 3.56
N ILE A 140 -15.01 2.00 4.46
CA ILE A 140 -13.55 1.97 4.27
C ILE A 140 -13.19 1.22 2.99
N LEU A 141 -13.78 0.05 2.78
CA LEU A 141 -13.58 -0.75 1.57
C LEU A 141 -14.01 -0.03 0.30
N ASP A 142 -15.17 0.61 0.31
CA ASP A 142 -15.68 1.36 -0.84
C ASP A 142 -14.76 2.53 -1.21
N ILE A 143 -14.28 3.26 -0.22
CA ILE A 143 -13.29 4.35 -0.43
C ILE A 143 -11.99 3.79 -0.98
N PHE A 144 -11.49 2.72 -0.36
CA PHE A 144 -10.25 2.08 -0.81
C PHE A 144 -10.34 1.66 -2.27
N VAL A 145 -11.40 0.94 -2.65
CA VAL A 145 -11.58 0.42 -4.01
C VAL A 145 -11.74 1.54 -5.05
N ARG A 146 -12.51 2.58 -4.73
CA ARG A 146 -12.81 3.65 -5.68
C ARG A 146 -11.72 4.71 -5.78
N GLU A 147 -11.09 5.05 -4.65
CA GLU A 147 -10.24 6.23 -4.56
C GLU A 147 -8.75 5.90 -4.42
N ILE A 148 -8.40 4.85 -3.67
CA ILE A 148 -7.02 4.53 -3.31
C ILE A 148 -6.42 3.47 -4.24
N TRP A 149 -7.15 2.39 -4.48
CA TRP A 149 -6.68 1.28 -5.32
C TRP A 149 -6.22 1.72 -6.72
N PRO A 150 -6.96 2.56 -7.46
CA PRO A 150 -6.55 2.98 -8.81
C PRO A 150 -5.20 3.71 -8.84
N ILE A 151 -4.82 4.37 -7.74
CA ILE A 151 -3.54 5.10 -7.66
C ILE A 151 -2.34 4.14 -7.66
N PHE A 152 -2.49 2.96 -7.07
CA PHE A 152 -1.38 2.02 -6.84
C PHE A 152 -1.43 0.78 -7.73
N ALA A 153 -2.58 0.38 -8.23
CA ALA A 153 -2.82 -0.94 -8.86
C ALA A 153 -1.83 -1.31 -9.96
N SER A 154 -1.46 -0.36 -10.83
CA SER A 154 -0.54 -0.61 -11.95
C SER A 154 0.89 -0.96 -11.50
N ASN A 155 1.27 -0.63 -10.27
CA ASN A 155 2.64 -0.67 -9.78
C ASN A 155 2.84 -1.54 -8.54
N ILE A 156 1.82 -2.28 -8.11
CA ILE A 156 1.91 -3.19 -6.97
C ILE A 156 2.86 -4.34 -7.32
N ARG A 157 3.96 -4.44 -6.60
CA ARG A 157 4.91 -5.56 -6.68
C ARG A 157 4.86 -6.49 -5.48
N HIS A 158 4.51 -5.93 -4.33
CA HIS A 158 4.32 -6.66 -3.10
C HIS A 158 2.96 -6.28 -2.52
N LEU A 159 2.21 -7.28 -2.11
CA LEU A 159 0.91 -7.10 -1.46
C LEU A 159 0.93 -7.81 -0.10
N ARG A 160 0.57 -7.09 0.95
CA ARG A 160 0.38 -7.65 2.28
C ARG A 160 -1.04 -7.40 2.76
N PHE A 161 -1.68 -8.45 3.27
CA PHE A 161 -3.02 -8.37 3.86
C PHE A 161 -3.14 -9.29 5.07
N LEU A 162 -4.07 -8.92 5.97
CA LEU A 162 -4.41 -9.69 7.14
C LEU A 162 -5.66 -10.53 6.86
N GLY A 163 -5.50 -11.86 6.78
CA GLY A 163 -6.60 -12.80 6.65
C GLY A 163 -7.23 -12.91 5.25
N GLY A 164 -7.91 -14.03 5.04
CA GLY A 164 -8.56 -14.38 3.78
C GLY A 164 -9.67 -13.39 3.38
N TYR A 165 -10.39 -12.85 4.37
CA TYR A 165 -11.50 -11.93 4.12
C TYR A 165 -11.06 -10.64 3.38
N HIS A 166 -9.83 -10.16 3.57
CA HIS A 166 -9.32 -9.02 2.81
C HIS A 166 -9.21 -9.35 1.33
N LEU A 167 -8.67 -10.53 1.01
CA LEU A 167 -8.56 -10.97 -0.38
C LEU A 167 -9.93 -11.24 -1.00
N ASP A 168 -10.85 -11.87 -0.28
CA ASP A 168 -12.21 -12.10 -0.77
C ASP A 168 -12.95 -10.79 -1.05
N ASN A 169 -12.78 -9.77 -0.21
CA ASN A 169 -13.36 -8.46 -0.47
C ASN A 169 -12.74 -7.77 -1.70
N LEU A 170 -11.43 -7.84 -1.87
CA LEU A 170 -10.77 -7.31 -3.07
C LEU A 170 -11.27 -8.03 -4.33
N ARG A 171 -11.42 -9.35 -4.27
CA ARG A 171 -11.94 -10.15 -5.38
C ARG A 171 -13.38 -9.80 -5.71
N ARG A 172 -14.23 -9.64 -4.71
CA ARG A 172 -15.65 -9.29 -4.88
C ARG A 172 -15.85 -7.88 -5.43
N LEU A 173 -15.06 -6.91 -5.00
CA LEU A 173 -15.27 -5.50 -5.29
C LEU A 173 -14.49 -4.98 -6.48
N ILE A 174 -13.35 -5.60 -6.82
CA ILE A 174 -12.49 -5.15 -7.90
C ILE A 174 -12.52 -6.16 -9.05
N SER A 175 -12.03 -7.37 -8.82
CA SER A 175 -11.99 -8.44 -9.84
C SER A 175 -11.80 -9.80 -9.16
N PRO A 176 -12.53 -10.84 -9.54
CA PRO A 176 -12.27 -12.21 -9.09
C PRO A 176 -10.84 -12.68 -9.35
N THR A 177 -10.22 -12.16 -10.40
CA THR A 177 -8.86 -12.47 -10.87
C THR A 177 -7.81 -11.46 -10.43
N ILE A 178 -8.11 -10.61 -9.44
CA ILE A 178 -7.28 -9.46 -9.05
C ILE A 178 -5.79 -9.79 -8.88
N LEU A 179 -5.45 -10.94 -8.30
CA LEU A 179 -4.05 -11.32 -8.09
C LEU A 179 -3.30 -11.60 -9.40
N THR A 180 -3.99 -12.16 -10.39
CA THR A 180 -3.41 -12.46 -11.71
C THR A 180 -3.42 -11.22 -12.61
N ASP A 181 -4.35 -10.29 -12.40
CA ASP A 181 -4.44 -9.02 -13.12
C ASP A 181 -3.29 -8.07 -12.76
N LEU A 182 -2.73 -8.20 -11.55
CA LEU A 182 -1.57 -7.44 -11.10
C LEU A 182 -0.28 -7.96 -11.75
N ASN A 183 -0.04 -7.57 -13.00
CA ASN A 183 1.06 -8.06 -13.84
C ASN A 183 2.47 -7.93 -13.23
N GLN A 184 2.67 -7.00 -12.30
CA GLN A 184 3.95 -6.77 -11.62
C GLN A 184 4.06 -7.47 -10.26
N LEU A 185 2.96 -8.08 -9.78
CA LEU A 185 2.92 -8.69 -8.46
C LEU A 185 3.87 -9.89 -8.38
N SER A 186 4.90 -9.74 -7.56
CA SER A 186 5.98 -10.72 -7.42
C SER A 186 5.98 -11.40 -6.06
N SER A 187 5.38 -10.77 -5.06
CA SER A 187 5.39 -11.27 -3.69
C SER A 187 4.08 -10.94 -2.98
N ILE A 188 3.60 -11.90 -2.22
CA ILE A 188 2.45 -11.74 -1.32
C ILE A 188 2.88 -12.13 0.10
N TYR A 189 2.42 -11.35 1.09
CA TYR A 189 2.43 -11.73 2.47
C TYR A 189 0.99 -11.91 2.95
N SER A 190 0.65 -13.13 3.36
CA SER A 190 -0.68 -13.47 3.88
C SER A 190 -0.57 -13.87 5.35
N PHE A 191 -1.45 -13.31 6.16
CA PHE A 191 -1.63 -13.74 7.55
C PHE A 191 -2.91 -14.56 7.63
N ASP A 192 -2.84 -15.70 8.29
CA ASP A 192 -3.96 -16.64 8.48
C ASP A 192 -4.67 -17.08 7.19
N LEU A 193 -3.90 -17.18 6.09
CA LEU A 193 -4.38 -17.70 4.81
C LEU A 193 -3.28 -18.49 4.11
N LEU A 194 -3.59 -19.73 3.76
CA LEU A 194 -2.75 -20.60 2.90
C LEU A 194 -3.34 -20.72 1.50
N PRO A 195 -2.49 -20.93 0.48
CA PRO A 195 -2.98 -21.29 -0.85
C PRO A 195 -3.64 -22.70 -0.81
N ASP A 196 -4.81 -22.81 -1.38
CA ASP A 196 -5.57 -24.06 -1.42
C ASP A 196 -5.44 -24.71 -2.80
N ALA A 197 -4.86 -25.91 -2.83
CA ALA A 197 -4.62 -26.70 -4.04
C ALA A 197 -5.81 -27.59 -4.43
N ILE A 198 -6.94 -27.51 -3.71
CA ILE A 198 -8.12 -28.33 -3.92
C ILE A 198 -9.23 -27.51 -4.57
N GLY A 199 -9.88 -28.08 -5.59
CA GLY A 199 -11.08 -27.53 -6.23
C GLY A 199 -10.84 -26.75 -7.52
N ASP A 200 -11.84 -25.98 -7.95
CA ASP A 200 -11.82 -25.17 -9.17
C ASP A 200 -11.21 -23.80 -8.86
N PHE A 201 -10.09 -23.48 -9.54
CA PHE A 201 -9.26 -22.32 -9.19
C PHE A 201 -9.67 -21.04 -9.92
N ASP A 202 -10.48 -21.11 -10.96
CA ASP A 202 -10.68 -20.00 -11.91
C ASP A 202 -12.07 -19.35 -11.85
N GLY A 203 -12.95 -19.82 -10.96
CA GLY A 203 -14.33 -19.35 -10.88
C GLY A 203 -14.52 -18.12 -9.97
N PRO A 204 -15.61 -17.36 -10.17
CA PRO A 204 -16.01 -16.29 -9.26
C PRO A 204 -16.30 -16.80 -7.84
N ASN A 205 -16.57 -18.11 -7.71
CA ASN A 205 -16.84 -18.79 -6.44
C ASN A 205 -15.59 -19.39 -5.79
N ALA A 206 -14.41 -19.25 -6.41
CA ALA A 206 -13.17 -19.74 -5.82
C ALA A 206 -12.91 -19.02 -4.48
N THR A 207 -12.38 -19.75 -3.49
CA THR A 207 -12.00 -19.18 -2.20
C THR A 207 -10.76 -18.29 -2.31
N ALA A 208 -10.48 -17.48 -1.29
CA ALA A 208 -9.23 -16.71 -1.20
C ALA A 208 -8.00 -17.61 -1.32
N GLY A 209 -8.02 -18.80 -0.70
CA GLY A 209 -6.94 -19.78 -0.77
C GLY A 209 -6.73 -20.31 -2.18
N GLN A 210 -7.81 -20.63 -2.90
CA GLN A 210 -7.77 -21.07 -4.30
C GLN A 210 -7.23 -19.97 -5.23
N ALA A 211 -7.68 -18.74 -5.05
CA ALA A 211 -7.16 -17.60 -5.81
C ALA A 211 -5.64 -17.38 -5.57
N LEU A 212 -5.19 -17.60 -4.34
CA LEU A 212 -3.77 -17.51 -3.99
C LEU A 212 -2.96 -18.65 -4.63
N TYR A 213 -3.52 -19.86 -4.65
CA TYR A 213 -2.92 -21.00 -5.35
C TYR A 213 -2.84 -20.74 -6.85
N ASN A 214 -3.92 -20.29 -7.49
CA ASN A 214 -3.94 -19.95 -8.91
C ASN A 214 -2.89 -18.87 -9.25
N TRP A 215 -2.79 -17.84 -8.43
CA TRP A 215 -1.72 -16.86 -8.61
C TRP A 215 -0.33 -17.51 -8.57
N LEU A 216 -0.05 -18.45 -7.67
CA LEU A 216 1.22 -19.18 -7.65
C LEU A 216 1.46 -19.97 -8.94
N GLN A 217 0.41 -20.55 -9.53
CA GLN A 217 0.49 -21.36 -10.76
C GLN A 217 0.63 -20.50 -12.05
N THR A 218 0.45 -19.19 -11.98
CA THR A 218 0.66 -18.29 -13.12
C THR A 218 2.13 -17.89 -13.24
N PRO A 219 2.80 -18.05 -14.40
CA PRO A 219 4.20 -17.67 -14.56
C PRO A 219 4.37 -16.15 -14.55
N ARG A 220 5.51 -15.68 -14.03
CA ARG A 220 5.91 -14.30 -14.17
C ARG A 220 6.54 -14.04 -15.54
N LYS A 221 6.29 -12.86 -16.11
CA LYS A 221 6.86 -12.45 -17.40
C LYS A 221 8.39 -12.38 -17.41
N ASP A 222 9.02 -12.12 -16.25
CA ASP A 222 10.47 -12.06 -16.09
C ASP A 222 11.12 -13.42 -15.74
N GLY A 223 10.34 -14.50 -15.71
CA GLY A 223 10.80 -15.86 -15.39
C GLY A 223 11.26 -16.08 -13.94
N GLN A 224 11.20 -15.04 -13.10
CA GLN A 224 11.61 -15.14 -11.71
C GLN A 224 10.53 -15.85 -10.87
N PRO A 225 10.92 -16.54 -9.79
CA PRO A 225 9.96 -17.21 -8.92
C PRO A 225 9.06 -16.20 -8.19
N LYS A 226 7.78 -16.50 -8.10
CA LYS A 226 6.85 -15.84 -7.18
C LYS A 226 7.22 -16.18 -5.74
N ARG A 227 6.96 -15.23 -4.83
CA ARG A 227 7.25 -15.39 -3.40
C ARG A 227 5.98 -15.23 -2.60
N LEU A 228 5.70 -16.19 -1.76
CA LEU A 228 4.62 -16.15 -0.81
C LEU A 228 5.17 -16.31 0.60
N PHE A 229 4.71 -15.46 1.50
CA PHE A 229 5.00 -15.55 2.93
C PHE A 229 3.67 -15.79 3.64
N CYS A 230 3.57 -16.91 4.37
CA CYS A 230 2.38 -17.28 5.10
C CYS A 230 2.71 -17.36 6.60
N GLU A 231 1.83 -16.79 7.40
CA GLU A 231 1.87 -16.91 8.85
C GLU A 231 0.48 -17.32 9.31
N LEU A 232 0.36 -18.46 10.02
CA LEU A 232 -0.90 -18.98 10.50
C LEU A 232 -0.98 -18.95 12.01
N LEU A 233 -2.17 -18.64 12.51
CA LEU A 233 -2.54 -18.83 13.90
C LEU A 233 -2.73 -20.32 14.23
N ASN A 234 -3.45 -21.07 13.38
CA ASN A 234 -3.64 -22.49 13.52
C ASN A 234 -2.56 -23.28 12.77
N GLN A 235 -1.60 -23.77 13.49
CA GLN A 235 -0.43 -24.44 12.92
C GLN A 235 -0.66 -25.89 12.51
N GLN A 236 -1.70 -26.55 13.01
CA GLN A 236 -2.04 -27.90 12.56
C GLN A 236 -2.46 -27.95 11.09
N ALA A 237 -3.05 -26.87 10.59
CA ALA A 237 -3.44 -26.75 9.19
C ALA A 237 -2.25 -26.93 8.22
N TYR A 238 -1.02 -26.69 8.65
CA TYR A 238 0.17 -26.87 7.79
C TYR A 238 0.37 -28.30 7.31
N PHE A 239 -0.01 -29.31 8.10
CA PHE A 239 0.18 -30.71 7.71
C PHE A 239 -0.69 -31.09 6.53
N GLU A 240 -1.97 -30.86 6.68
CA GLU A 240 -2.96 -31.14 5.65
C GLU A 240 -2.62 -30.36 4.39
N TRP A 241 -2.30 -29.08 4.58
CA TRP A 241 -1.89 -28.21 3.49
C TRP A 241 -0.65 -28.76 2.73
N VAL A 242 0.41 -29.15 3.41
CA VAL A 242 1.61 -29.71 2.79
C VAL A 242 1.29 -30.98 2.01
N ASN A 243 0.44 -31.84 2.53
CA ASN A 243 0.05 -33.07 1.84
C ASN A 243 -0.79 -32.77 0.60
N ASN A 244 -1.74 -31.86 0.68
CA ASN A 244 -2.53 -31.42 -0.46
C ASN A 244 -1.64 -30.82 -1.58
N PHE A 245 -0.61 -30.05 -1.20
CA PHE A 245 0.38 -29.53 -2.16
C PHE A 245 1.22 -30.62 -2.82
N LYS A 246 1.64 -31.66 -2.08
CA LYS A 246 2.34 -32.82 -2.66
C LYS A 246 1.50 -33.51 -3.70
N GLU A 247 0.24 -33.82 -3.36
CA GLU A 247 -0.68 -34.49 -4.28
C GLU A 247 -0.96 -33.66 -5.53
N ALA A 248 -1.26 -32.38 -5.36
CA ALA A 248 -1.49 -31.48 -6.49
C ALA A 248 -0.25 -31.35 -7.39
N PHE A 249 0.96 -31.30 -6.80
CA PHE A 249 2.20 -31.29 -7.56
C PHE A 249 2.40 -32.59 -8.36
N LEU A 250 2.16 -33.75 -7.78
CA LEU A 250 2.36 -35.04 -8.45
C LEU A 250 1.32 -35.27 -9.57
N ARG A 251 0.10 -34.73 -9.43
CA ARG A 251 -0.96 -34.81 -10.45
C ARG A 251 -0.81 -33.76 -11.57
N ALA A 252 0.06 -32.76 -11.39
CA ALA A 252 0.23 -31.71 -12.38
C ALA A 252 0.81 -32.24 -13.69
N THR A 253 0.15 -31.92 -14.80
CA THR A 253 0.58 -32.31 -16.16
C THR A 253 1.13 -31.14 -16.96
N ILE A 254 0.93 -29.92 -16.50
CA ILE A 254 1.39 -28.70 -17.15
C ILE A 254 2.55 -28.11 -16.34
N SER A 255 3.67 -27.93 -17.02
CA SER A 255 4.87 -27.29 -16.48
C SER A 255 4.84 -25.80 -16.78
N SER A 256 5.31 -24.99 -15.88
CA SER A 256 5.95 -23.70 -16.20
C SER A 256 6.09 -22.73 -15.04
N VAL A 257 5.90 -23.18 -13.82
CA VAL A 257 5.86 -22.23 -12.70
C VAL A 257 7.02 -22.45 -11.73
N SER A 258 7.57 -21.35 -11.28
CA SER A 258 8.55 -21.35 -10.20
C SER A 258 8.06 -20.45 -9.07
N TYR A 259 8.05 -21.00 -7.86
CA TYR A 259 7.67 -20.23 -6.68
C TYR A 259 8.44 -20.67 -5.43
N LYS A 260 8.43 -19.79 -4.42
CA LYS A 260 8.92 -20.04 -3.07
C LYS A 260 7.85 -19.64 -2.07
N ILE A 261 7.48 -20.55 -1.20
CA ILE A 261 6.55 -20.28 -0.09
C ILE A 261 7.36 -20.36 1.20
N HIS A 262 7.39 -19.26 1.94
CA HIS A 262 7.99 -19.15 3.25
C HIS A 262 6.90 -19.21 4.30
N PHE A 263 7.07 -20.02 5.33
CA PHE A 263 6.13 -20.08 6.45
C PHE A 263 6.83 -20.44 7.75
N SER A 264 6.28 -19.98 8.87
CA SER A 264 6.79 -20.23 10.20
C SER A 264 5.92 -21.23 10.93
N VAL A 265 6.55 -22.24 11.55
CA VAL A 265 5.88 -23.27 12.37
C VAL A 265 6.52 -23.26 13.74
N HIS A 266 5.74 -22.94 14.78
CA HIS A 266 6.23 -22.96 16.15
C HIS A 266 6.05 -24.32 16.80
N ALA A 267 6.82 -24.64 17.82
CA ALA A 267 6.64 -25.86 18.63
C ALA A 267 5.25 -25.89 19.31
N PRO A 268 4.55 -27.03 19.41
CA PRO A 268 5.01 -28.41 19.21
C PRO A 268 4.85 -28.93 17.77
N SER A 269 4.24 -28.20 16.87
CA SER A 269 3.93 -28.63 15.48
C SER A 269 5.17 -28.88 14.63
N MET A 270 6.35 -28.35 15.03
CA MET A 270 7.61 -28.56 14.32
C MET A 270 8.03 -30.01 14.13
N GLN A 271 7.67 -30.89 15.10
CA GLN A 271 8.10 -32.29 15.07
C GLN A 271 7.45 -33.12 13.97
N LEU A 272 6.45 -32.59 13.35
CA LEU A 272 5.60 -33.30 12.40
C LEU A 272 5.96 -32.97 10.93
N LEU A 273 6.60 -31.82 10.66
CA LEU A 273 7.04 -31.50 9.31
C LEU A 273 8.40 -32.14 9.03
N VAL A 274 8.45 -32.96 8.00
CA VAL A 274 9.67 -33.63 7.54
C VAL A 274 10.12 -33.04 6.22
N PRO A 275 11.40 -32.66 6.06
CA PRO A 275 11.93 -32.24 4.78
C PRO A 275 11.71 -33.29 3.71
N PHE A 276 11.43 -32.87 2.49
CA PHE A 276 11.28 -33.77 1.35
C PHE A 276 11.73 -33.14 0.04
N GLU A 277 12.01 -33.98 -0.93
CA GLU A 277 12.16 -33.64 -2.35
C GLU A 277 11.30 -34.60 -3.18
N LEU A 278 10.42 -34.06 -4.02
CA LEU A 278 9.58 -34.79 -4.95
C LEU A 278 9.90 -34.34 -6.37
N VAL A 279 9.88 -35.29 -7.29
CA VAL A 279 10.05 -35.06 -8.72
C VAL A 279 8.74 -35.38 -9.42
N ASN A 280 8.29 -34.50 -10.30
CA ASN A 280 7.24 -34.76 -11.25
C ASN A 280 7.87 -34.91 -12.63
N GLU A 281 7.94 -36.17 -13.13
CA GLU A 281 8.58 -36.49 -14.39
C GLU A 281 7.83 -35.92 -15.61
N TRP A 282 6.49 -35.75 -15.51
CA TRP A 282 5.66 -35.19 -16.58
C TRP A 282 5.99 -33.74 -16.84
N THR A 283 6.23 -32.97 -15.79
CA THR A 283 6.50 -31.53 -15.88
C THR A 283 7.99 -31.22 -15.87
N ASN A 284 8.86 -32.20 -15.60
CA ASN A 284 10.28 -32.03 -15.37
C ASN A 284 10.59 -30.98 -14.30
N GLU A 285 9.87 -31.06 -13.20
CA GLU A 285 9.97 -30.12 -12.08
C GLU A 285 10.20 -30.87 -10.77
N LYS A 286 10.73 -30.12 -9.79
CA LYS A 286 10.85 -30.61 -8.42
C LYS A 286 10.17 -29.70 -7.42
N LEU A 287 9.57 -30.33 -6.40
CA LEU A 287 9.02 -29.69 -5.21
C LEU A 287 9.86 -30.08 -4.01
N THR A 288 10.40 -29.11 -3.30
CA THR A 288 11.21 -29.33 -2.10
C THR A 288 10.61 -28.64 -0.91
N LEU A 289 10.69 -29.26 0.26
CA LEU A 289 10.44 -28.65 1.57
C LEU A 289 11.71 -28.77 2.41
N ALA A 290 12.20 -27.64 2.91
CA ALA A 290 13.39 -27.59 3.75
C ALA A 290 13.26 -26.52 4.85
N LYS A 291 14.00 -26.72 5.95
CA LYS A 291 14.17 -25.65 6.95
C LYS A 291 14.97 -24.49 6.38
N ALA A 292 14.59 -23.26 6.71
CA ALA A 292 15.40 -22.09 6.39
C ALA A 292 16.63 -22.06 7.30
N LYS A 293 17.79 -21.72 6.72
CA LYS A 293 19.08 -21.74 7.46
C LYS A 293 19.20 -20.71 8.58
N GLU A 294 18.39 -19.64 8.52
CA GLU A 294 18.56 -18.47 9.37
C GLU A 294 17.69 -18.48 10.64
N LEU A 295 16.62 -19.27 10.68
CA LEU A 295 15.68 -19.32 11.81
C LEU A 295 15.10 -20.73 11.92
N ASP A 296 15.23 -21.34 13.10
CA ASP A 296 14.85 -22.74 13.37
C ASP A 296 13.39 -23.07 13.09
N ASN A 297 12.51 -22.08 13.13
CA ASN A 297 11.06 -22.26 12.97
C ASN A 297 10.56 -22.00 11.55
N ASN A 298 11.44 -21.56 10.63
CA ASN A 298 11.05 -21.19 9.28
C ASN A 298 11.27 -22.33 8.30
N TRP A 299 10.28 -22.51 7.44
CA TRP A 299 10.26 -23.51 6.38
C TRP A 299 10.13 -22.84 5.01
N ILE A 300 10.74 -23.47 4.00
CA ILE A 300 10.67 -23.02 2.62
C ILE A 300 10.19 -24.18 1.77
N MET A 301 9.04 -24.00 1.13
CA MET A 301 8.59 -24.87 0.04
C MET A 301 8.96 -24.21 -1.29
N LYS A 302 9.62 -24.95 -2.17
CA LYS A 302 10.09 -24.45 -3.46
C LYS A 302 9.71 -25.38 -4.58
N ARG A 303 9.08 -24.84 -5.64
CA ARG A 303 8.87 -25.53 -6.92
C ARG A 303 9.75 -24.89 -8.00
N CYS A 304 10.46 -25.70 -8.79
CA CYS A 304 11.31 -25.23 -9.88
C CYS A 304 11.56 -26.34 -10.91
N LYS A 305 11.95 -25.97 -12.13
CA LYS A 305 12.41 -26.91 -13.16
C LYS A 305 13.69 -27.64 -12.73
N ILE A 306 13.81 -28.92 -13.13
CA ILE A 306 15.02 -29.72 -12.96
C ILE A 306 16.02 -29.28 -14.05
N GLY A 307 17.29 -29.11 -13.68
CA GLY A 307 18.36 -28.66 -14.61
C GLY A 307 18.26 -27.20 -15.04
N GLY A 308 17.18 -26.50 -14.69
CA GLY A 308 17.17 -25.06 -14.80
C GLY A 308 18.28 -24.50 -13.91
N THR A 309 19.20 -23.73 -14.50
CA THR A 309 20.08 -22.89 -13.70
C THR A 309 19.16 -22.13 -12.75
N ALA A 310 19.09 -22.61 -11.50
CA ALA A 310 18.64 -21.75 -10.43
C ALA A 310 19.54 -20.53 -10.61
N ALA A 311 19.02 -19.50 -11.27
CA ALA A 311 19.64 -18.22 -11.20
C ALA A 311 19.68 -17.92 -9.70
N VAL A 312 20.75 -18.33 -9.08
CA VAL A 312 21.28 -17.80 -7.84
C VAL A 312 21.71 -16.40 -8.24
N GLN A 313 20.76 -15.65 -8.79
CA GLN A 313 20.84 -14.23 -8.68
C GLN A 313 20.74 -14.00 -7.19
N GLN A 314 21.96 -13.93 -6.59
CA GLN A 314 22.18 -13.14 -5.41
C GLN A 314 21.04 -12.14 -5.34
N GLN A 315 20.21 -12.23 -4.31
CA GLN A 315 19.27 -11.18 -3.97
C GLN A 315 20.05 -9.86 -4.12
N LYS A 316 19.99 -9.26 -5.31
CA LYS A 316 20.16 -7.80 -5.38
C LYS A 316 19.13 -7.37 -4.37
N LYS A 317 19.61 -6.94 -3.18
CA LYS A 317 18.81 -6.44 -2.06
C LYS A 317 17.67 -5.72 -2.69
N ASP A 318 16.47 -6.35 -2.64
CA ASP A 318 15.30 -5.89 -3.38
C ASP A 318 15.20 -4.39 -3.12
N GLY A 319 15.60 -3.64 -4.14
CA GLY A 319 15.97 -2.26 -3.96
C GLY A 319 14.73 -1.48 -3.58
N LYS A 320 14.69 -1.06 -2.35
CA LYS A 320 14.03 0.15 -1.86
C LYS A 320 12.68 0.45 -2.56
N TRP A 321 11.71 -0.45 -2.40
CA TRP A 321 10.32 -0.22 -2.78
C TRP A 321 9.74 0.90 -1.93
N ASN A 322 8.86 1.71 -2.49
CA ASN A 322 8.02 2.57 -1.68
C ASN A 322 7.00 1.68 -0.96
N THR A 323 6.99 1.71 0.35
CA THR A 323 5.98 1.01 1.14
C THR A 323 4.83 1.97 1.39
N VAL A 324 3.63 1.58 0.99
CA VAL A 324 2.38 2.26 1.33
C VAL A 324 1.63 1.37 2.32
N LEU A 325 1.41 1.88 3.51
CA LEU A 325 0.71 1.22 4.59
C LEU A 325 -0.62 1.95 4.84
N LEU A 326 -1.71 1.25 4.60
CA LEU A 326 -3.05 1.69 5.01
C LEU A 326 -3.35 1.09 6.37
N TRP A 327 -3.43 1.95 7.39
CA TRP A 327 -3.65 1.57 8.78
C TRP A 327 -4.95 2.16 9.29
N LEU A 328 -6.08 1.58 8.86
CA LEU A 328 -7.42 2.09 9.13
C LEU A 328 -8.10 1.26 10.22
N VAL A 329 -7.62 1.41 11.44
CA VAL A 329 -7.97 0.53 12.58
C VAL A 329 -9.08 1.13 13.44
N ASP A 330 -9.27 2.44 13.39
CA ASP A 330 -10.13 3.18 14.33
C ASP A 330 -11.55 3.45 13.80
N GLY A 331 -12.06 2.58 12.92
CA GLY A 331 -13.42 2.67 12.38
C GLY A 331 -13.69 3.99 11.66
N THR A 332 -14.84 4.62 11.90
CA THR A 332 -15.21 5.91 11.28
C THR A 332 -14.28 7.06 11.61
N ASN A 333 -13.49 6.98 12.68
CA ASN A 333 -12.52 8.02 13.05
C ASN A 333 -11.37 8.15 12.04
N CYS A 334 -11.14 7.14 11.19
CA CYS A 334 -10.14 7.22 10.14
C CYS A 334 -10.68 7.80 8.82
N ILE A 335 -11.94 8.20 8.76
CA ILE A 335 -12.55 8.77 7.56
C ILE A 335 -13.04 10.18 7.84
N GLY A 336 -12.70 11.09 6.96
CA GLY A 336 -13.19 12.46 6.95
C GLY A 336 -14.11 12.76 5.74
N PRO A 337 -14.49 14.01 5.56
CA PRO A 337 -15.30 14.44 4.42
C PRO A 337 -14.62 14.11 3.09
N LEU A 338 -15.34 13.43 2.19
CA LEU A 338 -14.84 13.04 0.87
C LEU A 338 -15.16 14.06 -0.22
N SER A 339 -16.01 15.03 0.07
CA SER A 339 -16.30 16.16 -0.81
C SER A 339 -15.53 17.40 -0.36
N PRO A 340 -15.08 18.28 -1.28
CA PRO A 340 -14.49 19.54 -0.88
C PRO A 340 -15.49 20.31 -0.02
N PRO A 341 -15.02 21.06 0.99
CA PRO A 341 -15.91 21.90 1.77
C PRO A 341 -16.67 22.81 0.80
N SER A 342 -18.00 22.75 0.86
CA SER A 342 -18.85 23.63 0.07
C SER A 342 -18.41 25.06 0.35
N ALA A 343 -17.98 25.81 -0.69
CA ALA A 343 -17.67 27.21 -0.54
C ALA A 343 -18.87 27.87 0.10
N ALA A 344 -18.72 28.32 1.34
CA ALA A 344 -19.76 29.03 2.06
C ALA A 344 -20.19 30.17 1.14
N LYS A 345 -21.41 30.12 0.62
CA LYS A 345 -22.00 31.25 -0.08
C LYS A 345 -21.99 32.39 0.92
N GLU A 346 -21.07 33.33 0.77
CA GLU A 346 -21.14 34.61 1.46
C GLU A 346 -22.51 35.19 1.15
N GLY A 347 -23.39 35.02 2.11
CA GLY A 347 -24.72 35.60 2.05
C GLY A 347 -24.57 37.11 2.03
N LYS A 348 -24.72 37.73 0.87
CA LYS A 348 -25.02 39.15 0.78
C LYS A 348 -26.27 39.38 1.63
N VAL A 349 -26.07 39.86 2.86
CA VAL A 349 -27.15 40.46 3.65
C VAL A 349 -27.59 41.71 2.90
N GLY A 350 -28.56 41.55 2.05
CA GLY A 350 -29.30 42.65 1.46
C GLY A 350 -30.10 43.33 2.57
N LYS A 351 -29.68 44.52 3.00
CA LYS A 351 -30.50 45.40 3.78
C LYS A 351 -31.73 45.81 2.95
N SER A 352 -32.83 45.15 3.15
CA SER A 352 -34.14 45.65 2.68
C SER A 352 -34.53 46.79 3.60
N ILE A 353 -34.45 48.01 3.08
CA ILE A 353 -35.04 49.20 3.70
C ILE A 353 -36.55 49.09 3.41
N THR A 354 -37.34 48.66 4.37
CA THR A 354 -38.77 48.79 4.36
C THR A 354 -39.12 50.25 4.64
N LYS A 355 -39.57 51.00 3.65
CA LYS A 355 -40.30 52.27 3.81
C LYS A 355 -41.69 51.92 4.28
N GLU A 356 -42.01 52.39 5.50
CA GLU A 356 -43.40 52.50 5.94
C GLU A 356 -44.15 53.55 5.12
N PRO A 357 -45.39 53.33 4.69
CA PRO A 357 -46.23 54.35 4.16
C PRO A 357 -46.94 55.07 5.32
N SER A 358 -46.73 56.39 5.40
CA SER A 358 -47.49 57.30 6.19
C SER A 358 -49.00 57.26 5.82
N SER A 359 -49.81 56.99 6.79
CA SER A 359 -51.25 57.19 6.71
C SER A 359 -51.55 58.62 7.16
N ASP A 360 -52.00 59.45 6.23
CA ASP A 360 -52.73 60.67 6.53
C ASP A 360 -54.07 60.58 5.85
N ASN A 361 -55.10 60.84 6.74
CA ASN A 361 -56.40 61.50 6.51
C ASN A 361 -57.43 60.79 5.57
N GLU A 362 -58.56 60.60 6.01
CA GLU A 362 -59.77 61.24 6.57
C GLU A 362 -60.80 60.20 6.98
#